data_c88939d01b0c19505fb5b8293e890b7a
#
_entry.id   c88939d01b0c19505fb5b8293e890b7a
#
_cell.length_a   1.000
_cell.length_b   1.000
_cell.length_c   1.000
_cell.angle_alpha   90.00
_cell.angle_beta   90.00
_cell.angle_gamma   90.00
#
_symmetry.space_group_name_H-M   'P 1'
#
loop_
_entity.id
_entity.type
_entity.pdbx_description
1 polymer ?
#
loop_
_entity_poly.entity_id
_entity_poly.type
_entity_poly.pdbx_seq_one_letter_code
_entity_poly.pdbx_strand_id
1 'polypeptide(L)'
;MKNTLILGYFGYKTNKLDGQTVKTRDIYRLTKEQLKKSEVDYFDTQCLQGNKLQVLKMFWKVIRCKTLFYLPAQNNLTVFFPIIYGLSIIFRVKIHYFVVGGWLREFLTRLPLHRFMLKHIKGIHVETKRMKKELEESYNFRNVDIFPNFRFFDFFPKRTKSDKMRIVFMARVMKKKGLDWIFVLADYITKKGLQEKYSITFFGQEADEDKSYFEENNAKYSFVEYQGALQPTEIYETLSQYDLMLLPTHFYTEGLPGSVVDAYISGIPVIVTEWKHAHEFVDDGKSGYIVPFENGQQEMIEKVVLLEKNRKLLDEMKANALVKRMEFAPPTLNGLLDL
;
A
#
# COMPACT_ATOMS: atom_id res chain seq x y z
N MET A 1 -6.16 8.05 32.02
CA MET A 1 -5.28 7.14 31.22
C MET A 1 -5.83 7.11 29.81
N LYS A 2 -4.98 7.22 28.81
CA LYS A 2 -5.44 7.05 27.41
C LYS A 2 -5.73 5.59 27.16
N ASN A 3 -6.90 5.29 26.61
CA ASN A 3 -7.35 3.91 26.45
C ASN A 3 -6.62 3.17 25.32
N THR A 4 -6.30 3.87 24.22
CA THR A 4 -5.69 3.27 23.02
C THR A 4 -4.41 3.99 22.64
N LEU A 5 -3.33 3.22 22.42
CA LEU A 5 -2.04 3.69 21.89
C LEU A 5 -1.83 3.13 20.48
N ILE A 6 -1.55 4.01 19.52
CA ILE A 6 -1.07 3.60 18.20
C ILE A 6 0.46 3.70 18.17
N LEU A 7 1.13 2.56 18.04
CA LEU A 7 2.59 2.45 17.99
C LEU A 7 3.02 2.02 16.60
N GLY A 8 3.66 2.92 15.85
CA GLY A 8 4.10 2.64 14.49
C GLY A 8 5.01 3.72 13.93
N TYR A 9 5.35 3.60 12.66
CA TYR A 9 6.15 4.59 11.96
C TYR A 9 5.23 5.63 11.30
N PHE A 10 5.14 6.83 11.85
CA PHE A 10 4.33 7.92 11.32
C PHE A 10 5.10 8.79 10.34
N GLY A 11 6.42 8.86 10.48
CA GLY A 11 7.28 9.62 9.58
C GLY A 11 7.05 11.14 9.58
N TYR A 12 6.54 11.71 10.67
CA TYR A 12 6.22 13.14 10.73
C TYR A 12 7.44 14.06 10.61
N LYS A 13 8.63 13.61 11.04
CA LYS A 13 9.84 14.43 10.97
C LYS A 13 10.37 14.62 9.55
N THR A 14 10.24 13.62 8.71
CA THR A 14 10.76 13.62 7.33
C THR A 14 9.66 13.71 6.28
N ASN A 15 8.41 13.80 6.71
CA ASN A 15 7.22 13.71 5.85
C ASN A 15 7.26 12.55 4.85
N LYS A 16 7.83 11.41 5.28
CA LYS A 16 7.92 10.22 4.44
C LYS A 16 6.52 9.67 4.12
N LEU A 17 6.28 9.30 2.87
CA LEU A 17 4.98 8.89 2.34
C LEU A 17 5.05 7.48 1.73
N ASP A 18 5.62 6.52 2.46
CA ASP A 18 5.54 5.11 2.07
C ASP A 18 4.25 4.44 2.60
N GLY A 19 3.93 3.27 2.07
CA GLY A 19 2.69 2.55 2.40
C GLY A 19 2.51 2.27 3.89
N GLN A 20 3.58 2.01 4.64
CA GLN A 20 3.52 1.81 6.09
C GLN A 20 3.15 3.09 6.82
N THR A 21 3.76 4.20 6.43
CA THR A 21 3.51 5.52 7.01
C THR A 21 2.06 5.95 6.81
N VAL A 22 1.57 5.82 5.57
CA VAL A 22 0.19 6.18 5.21
C VAL A 22 -0.80 5.32 6.00
N LYS A 23 -0.64 3.99 6.01
CA LYS A 23 -1.51 3.07 6.78
C LYS A 23 -1.51 3.40 8.26
N THR A 24 -0.35 3.73 8.84
CA THR A 24 -0.25 4.09 10.26
C THR A 24 -1.03 5.37 10.57
N ARG A 25 -0.92 6.39 9.71
CA ARG A 25 -1.65 7.66 9.83
C ARG A 25 -3.15 7.46 9.64
N ASP A 26 -3.56 6.64 8.67
CA ASP A 26 -4.97 6.34 8.41
C ASP A 26 -5.63 5.60 9.58
N ILE A 27 -4.96 4.59 10.15
CA ILE A 27 -5.45 3.89 11.35
C ILE A 27 -5.54 4.85 12.55
N TYR A 28 -4.57 5.74 12.73
CA TYR A 28 -4.64 6.74 13.80
C TYR A 28 -5.82 7.71 13.60
N ARG A 29 -6.03 8.20 12.38
CA ARG A 29 -7.17 9.04 12.03
C ARG A 29 -8.49 8.33 12.29
N LEU A 30 -8.64 7.10 11.77
CA LEU A 30 -9.83 6.26 11.97
C LEU A 30 -10.15 6.08 13.46
N THR A 31 -9.13 5.74 14.25
CA THR A 31 -9.28 5.55 15.68
C THR A 31 -9.75 6.82 16.37
N LYS A 32 -9.21 7.98 15.97
CA LYS A 32 -9.63 9.29 16.53
C LYS A 32 -11.04 9.72 16.14
N GLU A 33 -11.49 9.33 14.95
CA GLU A 33 -12.84 9.64 14.47
C GLU A 33 -13.89 8.76 15.15
N GLN A 34 -13.56 7.50 15.43
CA GLN A 34 -14.49 6.53 16.02
C GLN A 34 -14.44 6.47 17.56
N LEU A 35 -13.36 6.94 18.17
CA LEU A 35 -13.22 7.08 19.63
C LEU A 35 -13.15 8.55 20.04
N LYS A 36 -13.37 8.81 21.32
CA LYS A 36 -13.12 10.15 21.87
C LYS A 36 -11.65 10.52 21.70
N LYS A 37 -11.37 11.68 21.13
CA LYS A 37 -9.98 12.17 20.84
C LYS A 37 -9.06 12.14 22.08
N SER A 38 -9.60 12.34 23.27
CA SER A 38 -8.87 12.30 24.53
C SER A 38 -8.39 10.92 24.95
N GLU A 39 -8.96 9.85 24.36
CA GLU A 39 -8.67 8.47 24.70
C GLU A 39 -7.60 7.84 23.81
N VAL A 40 -7.20 8.51 22.72
CA VAL A 40 -6.24 8.03 21.74
C VAL A 40 -4.91 8.75 21.85
N ASP A 41 -3.83 7.99 21.94
CA ASP A 41 -2.46 8.49 21.91
C ASP A 41 -1.66 7.78 20.81
N TYR A 42 -0.50 8.31 20.47
CA TYR A 42 0.40 7.69 19.51
C TYR A 42 1.87 7.78 19.94
N PHE A 43 2.69 6.92 19.35
CA PHE A 43 4.15 7.01 19.41
C PHE A 43 4.74 6.73 18.01
N ASP A 44 5.46 7.73 17.50
CA ASP A 44 6.19 7.61 16.22
C ASP A 44 7.54 6.95 16.44
N THR A 45 7.71 5.72 15.92
CA THR A 45 8.97 4.98 16.03
C THR A 45 10.12 5.64 15.25
N GLN A 46 9.87 6.64 14.39
CA GLN A 46 10.91 7.46 13.78
C GLN A 46 11.78 8.16 14.83
N CYS A 47 11.21 8.50 16.00
CA CYS A 47 11.96 9.14 17.08
C CYS A 47 13.13 8.30 17.60
N LEU A 48 13.07 6.96 17.44
CA LEU A 48 14.12 6.05 17.89
C LEU A 48 15.41 6.16 17.05
N GLN A 49 15.32 6.64 15.81
CA GLN A 49 16.47 6.83 14.91
C GLN A 49 17.40 7.94 15.39
N GLY A 50 16.84 8.98 16.02
CA GLY A 50 17.63 10.12 16.51
C GLY A 50 17.99 10.10 18.00
N ASN A 51 17.23 9.36 18.80
CA ASN A 51 17.43 9.29 20.27
C ASN A 51 16.96 7.95 20.82
N LYS A 52 17.91 7.08 21.14
CA LYS A 52 17.64 5.74 21.68
C LYS A 52 16.92 5.77 23.05
N LEU A 53 17.07 6.85 23.86
CA LEU A 53 16.37 6.99 25.13
C LEU A 53 14.84 7.11 24.96
N GLN A 54 14.35 7.48 23.78
CA GLN A 54 12.92 7.47 23.47
C GLN A 54 12.28 6.08 23.59
N VAL A 55 13.08 5.03 23.58
CA VAL A 55 12.62 3.66 23.85
C VAL A 55 11.96 3.53 25.24
N LEU A 56 12.50 4.21 26.24
CA LEU A 56 11.90 4.22 27.59
C LEU A 56 10.53 4.89 27.58
N LYS A 57 10.39 6.00 26.87
CA LYS A 57 9.10 6.68 26.69
C LYS A 57 8.11 5.81 25.93
N MET A 58 8.56 5.06 24.92
CA MET A 58 7.73 4.10 24.19
C MET A 58 7.15 3.04 25.13
N PHE A 59 8.00 2.35 25.91
CA PHE A 59 7.55 1.33 26.86
C PHE A 59 6.67 1.92 27.97
N TRP A 60 6.99 3.11 28.48
CA TRP A 60 6.15 3.82 29.44
C TRP A 60 4.73 4.08 28.89
N LYS A 61 4.60 4.46 27.62
CA LYS A 61 3.29 4.61 26.98
C LYS A 61 2.57 3.26 26.84
N VAL A 62 3.29 2.20 26.47
CA VAL A 62 2.73 0.85 26.32
C VAL A 62 2.13 0.36 27.64
N ILE A 63 2.83 0.46 28.74
CA ILE A 63 2.32 -0.02 30.06
C ILE A 63 1.15 0.81 30.62
N ARG A 64 0.89 2.00 30.04
CA ARG A 64 -0.19 2.91 30.47
C ARG A 64 -1.42 2.88 29.57
N CYS A 65 -1.41 2.13 28.47
CA CYS A 65 -2.59 1.95 27.63
C CYS A 65 -3.34 0.66 28.00
N LYS A 66 -4.62 0.60 27.64
CA LYS A 66 -5.43 -0.64 27.73
C LYS A 66 -5.33 -1.44 26.43
N THR A 67 -5.29 -0.74 25.31
CA THR A 67 -5.25 -1.32 23.97
C THR A 67 -4.08 -0.74 23.20
N LEU A 68 -3.28 -1.60 22.60
CA LEU A 68 -2.15 -1.26 21.74
C LEU A 68 -2.46 -1.66 20.30
N PHE A 69 -2.53 -0.68 19.39
CA PHE A 69 -2.48 -0.90 17.96
C PHE A 69 -1.03 -0.82 17.51
N TYR A 70 -0.46 -1.96 17.13
CA TYR A 70 0.94 -2.11 16.84
C TYR A 70 1.17 -2.29 15.34
N LEU A 71 1.91 -1.36 14.71
CA LEU A 71 2.22 -1.32 13.28
C LEU A 71 3.74 -1.25 13.07
N PRO A 72 4.49 -2.31 13.39
CA PRO A 72 5.94 -2.31 13.24
C PRO A 72 6.37 -2.58 11.80
N ALA A 73 7.53 -2.02 11.41
CA ALA A 73 8.34 -2.62 10.36
C ALA A 73 8.94 -3.96 10.83
N GLN A 74 9.37 -4.81 9.90
CA GLN A 74 9.88 -6.15 10.18
C GLN A 74 10.98 -6.16 11.25
N ASN A 75 11.96 -5.25 11.17
CA ASN A 75 13.04 -5.14 12.15
C ASN A 75 12.52 -4.77 13.55
N ASN A 76 11.55 -3.85 13.63
CA ASN A 76 10.95 -3.44 14.89
C ASN A 76 10.12 -4.58 15.50
N LEU A 77 9.45 -5.38 14.69
CA LEU A 77 8.75 -6.59 15.14
C LEU A 77 9.77 -7.57 15.78
N THR A 78 10.90 -7.79 15.12
CA THR A 78 11.93 -8.71 15.62
C THR A 78 12.48 -8.28 16.97
N VAL A 79 12.81 -6.99 17.14
CA VAL A 79 13.55 -6.49 18.30
C VAL A 79 12.63 -6.12 19.47
N PHE A 80 11.57 -5.35 19.21
CA PHE A 80 10.76 -4.78 20.29
C PHE A 80 9.58 -5.65 20.72
N PHE A 81 9.05 -6.47 19.80
CA PHE A 81 7.85 -7.23 20.09
C PHE A 81 7.96 -8.20 21.28
N PRO A 82 9.07 -8.94 21.48
CA PRO A 82 9.20 -9.80 22.66
C PRO A 82 9.06 -9.03 24.00
N ILE A 83 9.65 -7.84 24.09
CA ILE A 83 9.56 -6.98 25.28
C ILE A 83 8.13 -6.44 25.43
N ILE A 84 7.53 -5.93 24.35
CA ILE A 84 6.15 -5.41 24.34
C ILE A 84 5.18 -6.51 24.75
N TYR A 85 5.36 -7.74 24.25
CA TYR A 85 4.54 -8.89 24.62
C TYR A 85 4.66 -9.22 26.12
N GLY A 86 5.88 -9.29 26.66
CA GLY A 86 6.10 -9.50 28.09
C GLY A 86 5.42 -8.43 28.96
N LEU A 87 5.59 -7.15 28.59
CA LEU A 87 4.91 -6.03 29.26
C LEU A 87 3.39 -6.13 29.15
N SER A 88 2.88 -6.57 28.00
CA SER A 88 1.43 -6.71 27.81
C SER A 88 0.79 -7.73 28.73
N ILE A 89 1.49 -8.80 29.06
CA ILE A 89 1.03 -9.81 30.03
C ILE A 89 0.99 -9.19 31.43
N ILE A 90 2.08 -8.53 31.86
CA ILE A 90 2.21 -7.96 33.21
C ILE A 90 1.14 -6.87 33.43
N PHE A 91 0.96 -5.97 32.46
CA PHE A 91 0.09 -4.80 32.56
C PHE A 91 -1.30 -4.99 31.93
N ARG A 92 -1.62 -6.20 31.46
CA ARG A 92 -2.90 -6.59 30.85
C ARG A 92 -3.28 -5.70 29.64
N VAL A 93 -2.31 -5.40 28.79
CA VAL A 93 -2.51 -4.61 27.56
C VAL A 93 -3.00 -5.52 26.44
N LYS A 94 -4.12 -5.19 25.81
CA LYS A 94 -4.64 -5.91 24.62
C LYS A 94 -3.87 -5.46 23.38
N ILE A 95 -3.09 -6.36 22.75
CA ILE A 95 -2.33 -6.06 21.53
C ILE A 95 -3.16 -6.44 20.29
N HIS A 96 -3.32 -5.49 19.38
CA HIS A 96 -3.79 -5.68 18.02
C HIS A 96 -2.65 -5.35 17.05
N TYR A 97 -2.16 -6.37 16.35
CA TYR A 97 -1.08 -6.21 15.40
C TYR A 97 -1.64 -6.03 13.98
N PHE A 98 -1.38 -4.88 13.37
CA PHE A 98 -1.75 -4.60 12.00
C PHE A 98 -0.58 -4.88 11.07
N VAL A 99 -0.76 -5.86 10.19
CA VAL A 99 0.26 -6.27 9.24
C VAL A 99 0.31 -5.29 8.08
N VAL A 100 1.52 -4.96 7.63
CA VAL A 100 1.77 -4.15 6.45
C VAL A 100 2.59 -4.97 5.46
N GLY A 101 2.03 -5.24 4.28
CA GLY A 101 2.63 -6.12 3.28
C GLY A 101 2.44 -7.61 3.53
N GLY A 102 2.83 -8.45 2.56
CA GLY A 102 2.53 -9.90 2.53
C GLY A 102 3.58 -10.83 3.15
N TRP A 103 4.55 -10.31 3.89
CA TRP A 103 5.77 -11.03 4.30
C TRP A 103 5.66 -11.85 5.60
N LEU A 104 4.56 -11.69 6.36
CA LEU A 104 4.49 -12.21 7.74
C LEU A 104 4.63 -13.72 7.83
N ARG A 105 4.04 -14.49 6.90
CA ARG A 105 4.13 -15.94 6.90
C ARG A 105 5.59 -16.42 6.80
N GLU A 106 6.31 -15.91 5.83
CA GLU A 106 7.72 -16.26 5.57
C GLU A 106 8.61 -15.85 6.76
N PHE A 107 8.35 -14.70 7.35
CA PHE A 107 9.02 -14.22 8.55
C PHE A 107 8.84 -15.20 9.73
N LEU A 108 7.61 -15.63 9.97
CA LEU A 108 7.28 -16.52 11.08
C LEU A 108 7.82 -17.94 10.91
N THR A 109 8.16 -18.38 9.70
CA THR A 109 8.81 -19.67 9.47
C THR A 109 10.12 -19.78 10.23
N ARG A 110 10.87 -18.68 10.36
CA ARG A 110 12.18 -18.61 10.99
C ARG A 110 12.16 -18.23 12.47
N LEU A 111 11.01 -17.83 13.02
CA LEU A 111 10.91 -17.23 14.36
C LEU A 111 9.82 -17.89 15.21
N PRO A 112 10.07 -19.08 15.78
CA PRO A 112 9.09 -19.84 16.56
C PRO A 112 8.60 -19.08 17.80
N LEU A 113 9.45 -18.28 18.45
CA LEU A 113 9.05 -17.45 19.58
C LEU A 113 8.01 -16.39 19.17
N HIS A 114 8.20 -15.73 18.02
CA HIS A 114 7.24 -14.77 17.51
C HIS A 114 5.92 -15.42 17.13
N ARG A 115 5.93 -16.65 16.57
CA ARG A 115 4.71 -17.43 16.33
C ARG A 115 3.94 -17.67 17.62
N PHE A 116 4.64 -18.14 18.68
CA PHE A 116 4.01 -18.33 19.97
C PHE A 116 3.38 -17.05 20.50
N MET A 117 4.12 -15.95 20.52
CA MET A 117 3.65 -14.67 21.05
C MET A 117 2.45 -14.14 20.23
N LEU A 118 2.53 -14.15 18.90
CA LEU A 118 1.46 -13.65 18.03
C LEU A 118 0.18 -14.49 18.15
N LYS A 119 0.30 -15.79 18.39
CA LYS A 119 -0.86 -16.66 18.64
C LYS A 119 -1.67 -16.25 19.87
N HIS A 120 -1.02 -15.57 20.84
CA HIS A 120 -1.60 -15.27 22.16
C HIS A 120 -1.95 -13.78 22.37
N ILE A 121 -1.77 -12.92 21.35
CA ILE A 121 -2.27 -11.54 21.40
C ILE A 121 -3.75 -11.46 21.05
N LYS A 122 -4.38 -10.31 21.26
CA LYS A 122 -5.82 -10.13 21.06
C LYS A 122 -6.22 -10.28 19.60
N GLY A 123 -5.43 -9.76 18.64
CA GLY A 123 -5.75 -9.88 17.22
C GLY A 123 -4.58 -9.58 16.29
N ILE A 124 -4.57 -10.26 15.15
CA ILE A 124 -3.67 -10.01 14.02
C ILE A 124 -4.54 -9.57 12.84
N HIS A 125 -4.28 -8.38 12.32
CA HIS A 125 -5.09 -7.77 11.26
C HIS A 125 -4.30 -7.75 9.97
N VAL A 126 -4.69 -8.62 9.04
CA VAL A 126 -4.03 -8.83 7.74
C VAL A 126 -4.79 -8.15 6.61
N GLU A 127 -4.10 -7.87 5.50
CA GLU A 127 -4.69 -7.14 4.37
C GLU A 127 -5.53 -8.02 3.45
N THR A 128 -5.31 -9.35 3.44
CA THR A 128 -5.87 -10.24 2.44
C THR A 128 -6.47 -11.51 3.03
N LYS A 129 -7.48 -12.08 2.35
CA LYS A 129 -8.06 -13.40 2.69
C LYS A 129 -7.01 -14.50 2.63
N ARG A 130 -6.12 -14.45 1.64
CA ARG A 130 -5.04 -15.43 1.48
C ARG A 130 -4.06 -15.40 2.65
N MET A 131 -3.65 -14.21 3.13
CA MET A 131 -2.79 -14.09 4.32
C MET A 131 -3.47 -14.69 5.56
N LYS A 132 -4.76 -14.41 5.78
CA LYS A 132 -5.55 -14.99 6.88
C LYS A 132 -5.49 -16.51 6.80
N LYS A 133 -5.88 -17.07 5.65
CA LYS A 133 -5.88 -18.53 5.41
C LYS A 133 -4.50 -19.15 5.66
N GLU A 134 -3.44 -18.54 5.12
CA GLU A 134 -2.07 -19.03 5.29
C GLU A 134 -1.61 -19.06 6.75
N LEU A 135 -1.95 -18.05 7.56
CA LEU A 135 -1.61 -18.02 8.98
C LEU A 135 -2.43 -19.02 9.79
N GLU A 136 -3.72 -19.19 9.48
CA GLU A 136 -4.60 -20.15 10.10
C GLU A 136 -4.14 -21.60 9.80
N GLU A 137 -3.87 -21.92 8.54
CA GLU A 137 -3.46 -23.27 8.13
C GLU A 137 -2.01 -23.62 8.54
N SER A 138 -1.06 -22.68 8.37
CA SER A 138 0.35 -22.97 8.65
C SER A 138 0.69 -22.96 10.14
N TYR A 139 0.00 -22.14 10.95
CA TYR A 139 0.36 -21.91 12.36
C TYR A 139 -0.80 -22.12 13.34
N ASN A 140 -1.97 -22.53 12.86
CA ASN A 140 -3.19 -22.72 13.67
C ASN A 140 -3.52 -21.46 14.50
N PHE A 141 -3.40 -20.28 13.87
CA PHE A 141 -3.84 -19.03 14.46
C PHE A 141 -5.37 -18.93 14.39
N ARG A 142 -6.02 -18.45 15.46
CA ARG A 142 -7.48 -18.24 15.52
C ARG A 142 -7.86 -16.78 15.75
N ASN A 143 -6.86 -15.93 15.89
CA ASN A 143 -6.97 -14.51 16.18
C ASN A 143 -6.58 -13.64 14.96
N VAL A 144 -6.88 -14.10 13.74
CA VAL A 144 -6.54 -13.39 12.51
C VAL A 144 -7.81 -12.86 11.86
N ASP A 145 -7.86 -11.55 11.64
CA ASP A 145 -8.95 -10.88 10.96
C ASP A 145 -8.45 -10.10 9.74
N ILE A 146 -9.35 -9.88 8.77
CA ILE A 146 -9.05 -9.10 7.58
C ILE A 146 -9.28 -7.63 7.89
N PHE A 147 -8.24 -6.82 7.69
CA PHE A 147 -8.28 -5.39 7.80
C PHE A 147 -7.45 -4.79 6.66
N PRO A 148 -8.04 -4.58 5.49
CA PRO A 148 -7.32 -4.13 4.30
C PRO A 148 -6.84 -2.69 4.45
N ASN A 149 -5.96 -2.25 3.57
CA ASN A 149 -5.68 -0.83 3.42
C ASN A 149 -6.96 -0.12 3.01
N PHE A 150 -7.15 1.07 3.53
CA PHE A 150 -8.31 1.91 3.25
C PHE A 150 -7.86 3.36 3.06
N ARG A 151 -8.76 4.20 2.56
CA ARG A 151 -8.56 5.63 2.42
C ARG A 151 -9.79 6.40 2.88
N PHE A 152 -9.55 7.56 3.44
CA PHE A 152 -10.58 8.58 3.60
C PHE A 152 -10.67 9.37 2.29
N PHE A 153 -11.79 9.32 1.62
CA PHE A 153 -12.00 10.07 0.40
C PHE A 153 -13.44 10.62 0.32
N ASP A 154 -13.51 11.83 -0.18
CA ASP A 154 -14.73 12.49 -0.64
C ASP A 154 -14.34 13.17 -1.97
N PHE A 155 -14.16 12.35 -3.00
CA PHE A 155 -13.63 12.78 -4.27
C PHE A 155 -14.42 12.20 -5.43
N PHE A 156 -14.77 13.07 -6.39
CA PHE A 156 -15.39 12.71 -7.66
C PHE A 156 -14.53 13.21 -8.80
N PRO A 157 -14.02 12.34 -9.67
CA PRO A 157 -13.07 12.71 -10.71
C PRO A 157 -13.71 13.65 -11.72
N LYS A 158 -13.04 14.76 -12.00
CA LYS A 158 -13.36 15.68 -13.11
C LYS A 158 -12.29 15.50 -14.17
N ARG A 159 -12.64 14.87 -15.28
CA ARG A 159 -11.68 14.51 -16.32
C ARG A 159 -11.70 15.50 -17.47
N THR A 160 -10.52 15.82 -17.96
CA THR A 160 -10.34 16.48 -19.25
C THR A 160 -10.25 15.45 -20.36
N LYS A 161 -10.96 15.67 -21.47
CA LYS A 161 -10.80 14.82 -22.66
C LYS A 161 -9.40 14.98 -23.23
N SER A 162 -8.85 13.89 -23.71
CA SER A 162 -7.56 13.84 -24.38
C SER A 162 -7.60 12.81 -25.50
N ASP A 163 -7.00 13.15 -26.64
CA ASP A 163 -6.82 12.21 -27.74
C ASP A 163 -5.68 11.23 -27.45
N LYS A 164 -4.74 11.59 -26.53
CA LYS A 164 -3.67 10.71 -26.07
C LYS A 164 -4.17 9.74 -25.00
N MET A 165 -3.60 8.55 -24.98
CA MET A 165 -3.68 7.63 -23.86
C MET A 165 -2.68 8.08 -22.80
N ARG A 166 -3.18 8.64 -21.69
CA ARG A 166 -2.38 9.15 -20.58
C ARG A 166 -2.17 8.03 -19.57
N ILE A 167 -0.93 7.56 -19.49
CA ILE A 167 -0.52 6.47 -18.62
C ILE A 167 0.23 7.05 -17.43
N VAL A 168 -0.05 6.56 -16.23
CA VAL A 168 0.66 6.94 -15.01
C VAL A 168 1.29 5.73 -14.32
N PHE A 169 2.49 5.93 -13.81
CA PHE A 169 3.11 5.09 -12.80
C PHE A 169 3.20 5.90 -11.50
N MET A 170 2.67 5.37 -10.40
CA MET A 170 2.79 6.01 -9.10
C MET A 170 3.23 5.00 -8.04
N ALA A 171 4.53 4.96 -7.80
CA ALA A 171 5.17 4.14 -6.75
C ALA A 171 6.57 4.69 -6.51
N ARG A 172 7.34 4.10 -5.58
CA ARG A 172 8.78 4.34 -5.55
C ARG A 172 9.38 3.99 -6.92
N VAL A 173 10.11 4.92 -7.52
CA VAL A 173 10.73 4.75 -8.83
C VAL A 173 11.94 3.85 -8.67
N MET A 174 11.74 2.55 -8.92
CA MET A 174 12.74 1.49 -8.80
C MET A 174 12.36 0.29 -9.67
N LYS A 175 13.37 -0.46 -10.15
CA LYS A 175 13.15 -1.66 -10.98
C LYS A 175 12.20 -2.66 -10.33
N LYS A 176 12.33 -2.88 -9.03
CA LYS A 176 11.44 -3.78 -8.29
C LYS A 176 9.97 -3.39 -8.33
N LYS A 177 9.63 -2.15 -8.69
CA LYS A 177 8.25 -1.70 -8.92
C LYS A 177 7.84 -1.76 -10.39
N GLY A 178 8.72 -2.31 -11.25
CA GLY A 178 8.43 -2.59 -12.65
C GLY A 178 8.70 -1.43 -13.61
N LEU A 179 9.55 -0.47 -13.21
CA LEU A 179 9.87 0.65 -14.08
C LEU A 179 10.53 0.21 -15.40
N ASP A 180 11.28 -0.89 -15.39
CA ASP A 180 11.89 -1.51 -16.56
C ASP A 180 10.85 -1.96 -17.60
N TRP A 181 9.72 -2.53 -17.16
CA TRP A 181 8.64 -2.91 -18.06
C TRP A 181 7.96 -1.70 -18.73
N ILE A 182 7.91 -0.58 -18.03
CA ILE A 182 7.35 0.65 -18.58
C ILE A 182 8.27 1.21 -19.69
N PHE A 183 9.59 1.10 -19.53
CA PHE A 183 10.51 1.47 -20.59
C PHE A 183 10.46 0.50 -21.78
N VAL A 184 10.17 -0.79 -21.58
CA VAL A 184 9.88 -1.72 -22.68
C VAL A 184 8.62 -1.30 -23.45
N LEU A 185 7.59 -0.79 -22.77
CA LEU A 185 6.42 -0.20 -23.43
C LEU A 185 6.81 1.08 -24.22
N ALA A 186 7.65 1.94 -23.64
CA ALA A 186 8.11 3.16 -24.33
C ALA A 186 8.93 2.84 -25.60
N ASP A 187 9.78 1.82 -25.52
CA ASP A 187 10.49 1.28 -26.69
C ASP A 187 9.53 0.78 -27.78
N TYR A 188 8.49 0.03 -27.38
CA TYR A 188 7.47 -0.46 -28.32
C TYR A 188 6.74 0.71 -29.00
N ILE A 189 6.29 1.70 -28.23
CA ILE A 189 5.60 2.90 -28.75
C ILE A 189 6.49 3.61 -29.77
N THR A 190 7.76 3.80 -29.46
CA THR A 190 8.75 4.45 -30.33
C THR A 190 8.99 3.67 -31.61
N LYS A 191 9.23 2.34 -31.53
CA LYS A 191 9.43 1.47 -32.69
C LYS A 191 8.22 1.41 -33.64
N LYS A 192 7.00 1.65 -33.10
CA LYS A 192 5.75 1.69 -33.88
C LYS A 192 5.38 3.09 -34.38
N GLY A 193 6.15 4.13 -34.05
CA GLY A 193 5.83 5.50 -34.43
C GLY A 193 4.55 6.06 -33.80
N LEU A 194 4.25 5.67 -32.55
CA LEU A 194 2.99 5.99 -31.87
C LEU A 194 3.13 7.07 -30.78
N GLN A 195 4.24 7.81 -30.73
CA GLN A 195 4.57 8.76 -29.65
C GLN A 195 3.48 9.83 -29.44
N GLU A 196 2.82 10.25 -30.54
CA GLU A 196 1.75 11.25 -30.46
C GLU A 196 0.45 10.73 -29.83
N LYS A 197 0.30 9.41 -29.72
CA LYS A 197 -0.89 8.78 -29.15
C LYS A 197 -0.78 8.50 -27.65
N TYR A 198 0.41 8.60 -27.08
CA TYR A 198 0.65 8.24 -25.68
C TYR A 198 1.38 9.35 -24.92
N SER A 199 1.14 9.40 -23.62
CA SER A 199 2.02 10.04 -22.66
C SER A 199 2.17 9.13 -21.45
N ILE A 200 3.37 9.08 -20.86
CA ILE A 200 3.67 8.28 -19.69
C ILE A 200 4.26 9.21 -18.63
N THR A 201 3.67 9.24 -17.44
CA THR A 201 4.17 10.07 -16.35
C THR A 201 4.51 9.21 -15.15
N PHE A 202 5.70 9.44 -14.59
CA PHE A 202 6.16 8.81 -13.37
C PHE A 202 5.98 9.76 -12.18
N PHE A 203 5.32 9.25 -11.12
CA PHE A 203 5.26 9.87 -9.81
C PHE A 203 5.86 8.96 -8.75
N GLY A 204 6.61 9.54 -7.84
CA GLY A 204 7.17 8.86 -6.69
C GLY A 204 8.61 9.24 -6.41
N GLN A 205 9.08 8.87 -5.24
CA GLN A 205 10.47 9.10 -4.86
C GLN A 205 11.39 8.11 -5.60
N GLU A 206 12.44 8.61 -6.20
CA GLU A 206 13.49 7.79 -6.81
C GLU A 206 14.21 6.97 -5.73
N ALA A 207 14.52 5.72 -6.06
CA ALA A 207 15.39 4.89 -5.24
C ALA A 207 16.85 5.12 -5.68
N ASP A 208 17.75 5.36 -4.72
CA ASP A 208 19.15 5.68 -5.01
C ASP A 208 19.83 4.61 -5.87
N GLU A 209 19.48 3.32 -5.62
CA GLU A 209 20.02 2.19 -6.35
C GLU A 209 19.67 2.13 -7.84
N ASP A 210 18.55 2.73 -8.24
CA ASP A 210 18.05 2.68 -9.62
C ASP A 210 18.01 4.07 -10.31
N LYS A 211 18.47 5.10 -9.62
CA LYS A 211 18.38 6.49 -10.07
C LYS A 211 19.02 6.72 -11.44
N SER A 212 20.30 6.35 -11.59
CA SER A 212 21.01 6.51 -12.87
C SER A 212 20.31 5.76 -14.02
N TYR A 213 19.86 4.53 -13.77
CA TYR A 213 19.11 3.76 -14.76
C TYR A 213 17.82 4.47 -15.17
N PHE A 214 17.09 5.04 -14.20
CA PHE A 214 15.85 5.75 -14.45
C PHE A 214 16.10 7.02 -15.27
N GLU A 215 17.05 7.88 -14.84
CA GLU A 215 17.37 9.13 -15.52
C GLU A 215 17.81 8.91 -16.98
N GLU A 216 18.69 7.93 -17.21
CA GLU A 216 19.15 7.56 -18.56
C GLU A 216 18.02 7.11 -19.49
N ASN A 217 17.08 6.30 -18.96
CA ASN A 217 15.98 5.80 -19.77
C ASN A 217 14.88 6.86 -19.95
N ASN A 218 14.56 7.63 -18.92
CA ASN A 218 13.57 8.69 -18.99
C ASN A 218 13.94 9.74 -20.06
N ALA A 219 15.21 10.08 -20.17
CA ALA A 219 15.71 11.05 -21.16
C ALA A 219 15.60 10.61 -22.62
N LYS A 220 15.38 9.31 -22.89
CA LYS A 220 15.31 8.78 -24.27
C LYS A 220 13.99 9.10 -24.98
N TYR A 221 12.93 9.40 -24.25
CA TYR A 221 11.56 9.48 -24.80
C TYR A 221 10.92 10.82 -24.48
N SER A 222 10.57 11.59 -25.51
CA SER A 222 9.92 12.89 -25.37
C SER A 222 8.50 12.86 -24.81
N PHE A 223 7.86 11.69 -24.81
CA PHE A 223 6.49 11.46 -24.29
C PHE A 223 6.49 10.79 -22.90
N VAL A 224 7.66 10.64 -22.28
CA VAL A 224 7.83 10.12 -20.92
C VAL A 224 8.31 11.24 -20.02
N GLU A 225 7.68 11.43 -18.88
CA GLU A 225 7.94 12.54 -17.96
C GLU A 225 8.04 12.04 -16.51
N TYR A 226 8.92 12.66 -15.73
CA TYR A 226 9.01 12.47 -14.29
C TYR A 226 8.61 13.76 -13.57
N GLN A 227 7.64 13.66 -12.66
CA GLN A 227 7.11 14.81 -11.93
C GLN A 227 7.33 14.74 -10.41
N GLY A 228 8.23 13.83 -9.96
CA GLY A 228 8.54 13.72 -8.52
C GLY A 228 7.41 13.07 -7.72
N ALA A 229 7.42 13.27 -6.41
CA ALA A 229 6.43 12.69 -5.50
C ALA A 229 5.25 13.64 -5.30
N LEU A 230 4.02 13.14 -5.48
CA LEU A 230 2.79 13.90 -5.20
C LEU A 230 2.58 14.10 -3.71
N GLN A 231 2.04 15.27 -3.36
CA GLN A 231 1.52 15.47 -2.02
C GLN A 231 0.20 14.69 -1.84
N PRO A 232 -0.08 14.16 -0.64
CA PRO A 232 -1.28 13.37 -0.40
C PRO A 232 -2.60 14.05 -0.80
N THR A 233 -2.65 15.38 -0.70
CA THR A 233 -3.82 16.20 -1.05
C THR A 233 -4.04 16.34 -2.55
N GLU A 234 -3.04 16.09 -3.37
CA GLU A 234 -3.06 16.27 -4.82
C GLU A 234 -3.27 14.95 -5.58
N ILE A 235 -3.12 13.82 -4.89
CA ILE A 235 -3.09 12.49 -5.53
C ILE A 235 -4.33 12.25 -6.39
N TYR A 236 -5.53 12.41 -5.83
CA TYR A 236 -6.76 12.02 -6.54
C TYR A 236 -7.08 12.94 -7.71
N GLU A 237 -6.87 14.24 -7.53
CA GLU A 237 -7.09 15.21 -8.60
C GLU A 237 -6.10 14.97 -9.75
N THR A 238 -4.83 14.80 -9.43
CA THR A 238 -3.78 14.52 -10.43
C THR A 238 -4.05 13.20 -11.14
N LEU A 239 -4.23 12.10 -10.42
CA LEU A 239 -4.46 10.79 -11.02
C LEU A 239 -5.73 10.74 -11.88
N SER A 240 -6.78 11.50 -11.51
CA SER A 240 -8.02 11.53 -12.29
C SER A 240 -7.85 12.06 -13.73
N GLN A 241 -6.74 12.74 -14.02
CA GLN A 241 -6.41 13.22 -15.36
C GLN A 241 -5.79 12.14 -16.25
N TYR A 242 -5.43 10.99 -15.70
CA TYR A 242 -4.86 9.86 -16.46
C TYR A 242 -5.94 8.86 -16.87
N ASP A 243 -5.57 7.99 -17.80
CA ASP A 243 -6.47 7.00 -18.37
C ASP A 243 -6.24 5.62 -17.78
N LEU A 244 -5.00 5.32 -17.39
CA LEU A 244 -4.55 4.01 -16.94
C LEU A 244 -3.37 4.15 -16.00
N MET A 245 -3.34 3.37 -14.92
CA MET A 245 -2.15 3.20 -14.08
C MET A 245 -1.47 1.88 -14.41
N LEU A 246 -0.14 1.90 -14.56
CA LEU A 246 0.70 0.71 -14.63
C LEU A 246 1.45 0.51 -13.33
N LEU A 247 1.37 -0.69 -12.78
CA LEU A 247 2.17 -1.12 -11.62
C LEU A 247 2.64 -2.57 -11.83
N PRO A 248 3.55 -2.82 -12.78
CA PRO A 248 4.06 -4.16 -13.06
C PRO A 248 5.15 -4.58 -12.06
N THR A 249 4.77 -4.63 -10.78
CA THR A 249 5.70 -4.87 -9.66
C THR A 249 6.36 -6.25 -9.73
N HIS A 250 7.65 -6.31 -9.39
CA HIS A 250 8.43 -7.54 -9.20
C HIS A 250 8.46 -8.00 -7.72
N PHE A 251 7.70 -7.36 -6.84
CA PHE A 251 7.50 -7.83 -5.48
C PHE A 251 6.40 -8.89 -5.43
N TYR A 252 6.76 -10.17 -5.45
CA TYR A 252 5.77 -11.25 -5.39
C TYR A 252 4.91 -11.23 -4.11
N THR A 253 5.50 -10.84 -2.98
CA THR A 253 4.83 -10.74 -1.67
C THR A 253 4.27 -9.33 -1.41
N GLU A 254 3.96 -8.56 -2.43
CA GLU A 254 3.24 -7.30 -2.27
C GLU A 254 1.92 -7.55 -1.53
N GLY A 255 1.56 -6.68 -0.58
CA GLY A 255 0.23 -6.70 0.04
C GLY A 255 -0.79 -6.01 -0.88
N LEU A 256 -1.53 -5.06 -0.34
CA LEU A 256 -2.34 -4.13 -1.13
C LEU A 256 -1.55 -2.85 -1.39
N PRO A 257 -1.05 -2.61 -2.61
CA PRO A 257 -0.38 -1.35 -2.95
C PRO A 257 -1.33 -0.16 -2.78
N GLY A 258 -0.91 0.84 -2.00
CA GLY A 258 -1.71 2.05 -1.80
C GLY A 258 -2.05 2.78 -3.10
N SER A 259 -1.13 2.76 -4.07
CA SER A 259 -1.34 3.37 -5.39
C SER A 259 -2.48 2.72 -6.19
N VAL A 260 -2.73 1.42 -6.04
CA VAL A 260 -3.89 0.75 -6.65
C VAL A 260 -5.19 1.28 -6.06
N VAL A 261 -5.24 1.46 -4.73
CA VAL A 261 -6.40 2.08 -4.06
C VAL A 261 -6.60 3.52 -4.54
N ASP A 262 -5.52 4.28 -4.61
CA ASP A 262 -5.54 5.68 -5.05
C ASP A 262 -5.98 5.81 -6.52
N ALA A 263 -5.59 4.87 -7.39
CA ALA A 263 -6.08 4.77 -8.77
C ALA A 263 -7.59 4.56 -8.83
N TYR A 264 -8.13 3.63 -8.05
CA TYR A 264 -9.58 3.37 -8.02
C TYR A 264 -10.37 4.56 -7.48
N ILE A 265 -9.88 5.25 -6.46
CA ILE A 265 -10.50 6.48 -5.96
C ILE A 265 -10.54 7.56 -7.04
N SER A 266 -9.47 7.66 -7.83
CA SER A 266 -9.37 8.58 -8.97
C SER A 266 -10.13 8.08 -10.21
N GLY A 267 -10.74 6.88 -10.14
CA GLY A 267 -11.54 6.27 -11.19
C GLY A 267 -10.73 5.84 -12.40
N ILE A 268 -9.49 5.43 -12.24
CA ILE A 268 -8.66 4.88 -13.32
C ILE A 268 -8.39 3.39 -13.10
N PRO A 269 -8.50 2.56 -14.14
CA PRO A 269 -8.15 1.15 -14.07
C PRO A 269 -6.64 0.96 -13.96
N VAL A 270 -6.23 -0.26 -13.59
CA VAL A 270 -4.82 -0.60 -13.40
C VAL A 270 -4.42 -1.78 -14.28
N ILE A 271 -3.16 -1.82 -14.74
CA ILE A 271 -2.55 -3.05 -15.23
C ILE A 271 -1.40 -3.39 -14.28
N VAL A 272 -1.45 -4.60 -13.75
CA VAL A 272 -0.55 -5.06 -12.71
C VAL A 272 -0.02 -6.46 -13.06
N THR A 273 1.13 -6.83 -12.49
CA THR A 273 1.61 -8.22 -12.53
C THR A 273 0.83 -9.10 -11.56
N GLU A 274 0.80 -10.41 -11.79
CA GLU A 274 0.18 -11.42 -10.94
C GLU A 274 1.03 -11.68 -9.68
N TRP A 275 1.14 -10.66 -8.81
CA TRP A 275 1.73 -10.89 -7.50
C TRP A 275 0.81 -11.75 -6.63
N LYS A 276 1.33 -12.30 -5.54
CA LYS A 276 0.66 -13.28 -4.65
C LYS A 276 -0.80 -12.96 -4.31
N HIS A 277 -1.17 -11.69 -4.22
CA HIS A 277 -2.48 -11.23 -3.77
C HIS A 277 -3.26 -10.42 -4.83
N ALA A 278 -2.76 -10.30 -6.06
CA ALA A 278 -3.32 -9.43 -7.10
C ALA A 278 -4.83 -9.64 -7.34
N HIS A 279 -5.27 -10.89 -7.43
CA HIS A 279 -6.68 -11.26 -7.66
C HIS A 279 -7.65 -10.90 -6.51
N GLU A 280 -7.16 -10.51 -5.34
CA GLU A 280 -8.01 -10.01 -4.27
C GLU A 280 -8.35 -8.52 -4.44
N PHE A 281 -7.60 -7.80 -5.28
CA PHE A 281 -7.69 -6.35 -5.41
C PHE A 281 -8.01 -5.86 -6.81
N VAL A 282 -7.70 -6.66 -7.82
CA VAL A 282 -7.97 -6.34 -9.21
C VAL A 282 -8.94 -7.37 -9.78
N ASP A 283 -10.10 -6.89 -10.24
CA ASP A 283 -11.07 -7.71 -10.96
C ASP A 283 -10.62 -7.72 -12.42
N ASP A 284 -9.95 -8.81 -12.82
CA ASP A 284 -9.36 -8.94 -14.16
C ASP A 284 -10.40 -8.78 -15.27
N GLY A 285 -10.09 -7.95 -16.26
CA GLY A 285 -10.99 -7.57 -17.35
C GLY A 285 -12.11 -6.59 -16.94
N LYS A 286 -12.21 -6.17 -15.67
CA LYS A 286 -13.25 -5.24 -15.18
C LYS A 286 -12.68 -3.96 -14.61
N SER A 287 -11.95 -4.03 -13.50
CA SER A 287 -11.33 -2.85 -12.87
C SER A 287 -9.87 -2.66 -13.29
N GLY A 288 -9.34 -3.57 -14.08
CA GLY A 288 -7.97 -3.59 -14.56
C GLY A 288 -7.61 -4.89 -15.26
N TYR A 289 -6.32 -5.10 -15.51
CA TYR A 289 -5.79 -6.36 -16.01
C TYR A 289 -4.67 -6.86 -15.09
N ILE A 290 -4.61 -8.20 -14.97
CA ILE A 290 -3.53 -8.90 -14.29
C ILE A 290 -2.74 -9.63 -15.37
N VAL A 291 -1.46 -9.28 -15.52
CA VAL A 291 -0.57 -9.95 -16.49
C VAL A 291 0.40 -10.89 -15.77
N PRO A 292 0.97 -11.91 -16.43
CA PRO A 292 1.90 -12.84 -15.82
C PRO A 292 3.00 -12.15 -15.02
N PHE A 293 3.32 -12.68 -13.84
CA PHE A 293 4.35 -12.11 -12.97
C PHE A 293 5.74 -12.14 -13.61
N GLU A 294 6.03 -13.21 -14.33
CA GLU A 294 7.26 -13.38 -15.11
C GLU A 294 6.96 -13.32 -16.59
N ASN A 295 7.78 -12.61 -17.36
CA ASN A 295 7.69 -12.49 -18.82
C ASN A 295 6.36 -11.89 -19.35
N GLY A 296 5.60 -11.18 -18.51
CA GLY A 296 4.31 -10.59 -18.85
C GLY A 296 4.39 -9.24 -19.61
N GLN A 297 5.59 -8.77 -20.00
CA GLN A 297 5.76 -7.47 -20.65
C GLN A 297 4.97 -7.36 -21.94
N GLN A 298 5.01 -8.42 -22.76
CA GLN A 298 4.30 -8.43 -24.03
C GLN A 298 2.78 -8.35 -23.82
N GLU A 299 2.24 -9.11 -22.88
CA GLU A 299 0.82 -9.05 -22.56
C GLU A 299 0.42 -7.68 -21.98
N MET A 300 1.25 -7.08 -21.13
CA MET A 300 1.02 -5.71 -20.64
C MET A 300 0.90 -4.72 -21.81
N ILE A 301 1.80 -4.79 -22.80
CA ILE A 301 1.75 -3.96 -24.01
C ILE A 301 0.45 -4.19 -24.77
N GLU A 302 0.05 -5.44 -24.97
CA GLU A 302 -1.18 -5.80 -25.68
C GLU A 302 -2.42 -5.24 -25.00
N LYS A 303 -2.50 -5.29 -23.64
CA LYS A 303 -3.61 -4.71 -22.87
C LYS A 303 -3.61 -3.17 -22.99
N VAL A 304 -2.46 -2.52 -22.93
CA VAL A 304 -2.35 -1.06 -23.15
C VAL A 304 -2.85 -0.67 -24.53
N VAL A 305 -2.42 -1.37 -25.57
CA VAL A 305 -2.83 -1.12 -26.97
C VAL A 305 -4.32 -1.41 -27.16
N LEU A 306 -4.84 -2.47 -26.53
CA LEU A 306 -6.28 -2.79 -26.56
C LEU A 306 -7.10 -1.62 -26.00
N LEU A 307 -6.72 -1.08 -24.85
CA LEU A 307 -7.44 0.02 -24.21
C LEU A 307 -7.30 1.35 -24.99
N GLU A 308 -6.16 1.60 -25.63
CA GLU A 308 -5.98 2.75 -26.51
C GLU A 308 -6.95 2.69 -27.70
N LYS A 309 -7.07 1.52 -28.33
CA LYS A 309 -7.94 1.31 -29.49
C LYS A 309 -9.43 1.21 -29.15
N ASN A 310 -9.76 0.74 -27.94
CA ASN A 310 -11.14 0.54 -27.49
C ASN A 310 -11.47 1.46 -26.32
N ARG A 311 -11.71 2.74 -26.62
CA ARG A 311 -12.03 3.76 -25.61
C ARG A 311 -13.32 3.46 -24.84
N LYS A 312 -14.29 2.77 -25.48
CA LYS A 312 -15.52 2.35 -24.80
C LYS A 312 -15.20 1.35 -23.68
N LEU A 313 -14.37 0.34 -23.94
CA LEU A 313 -13.93 -0.60 -22.90
C LEU A 313 -13.16 0.10 -21.79
N LEU A 314 -12.29 1.05 -22.13
CA LEU A 314 -11.58 1.86 -21.14
C LEU A 314 -12.54 2.64 -20.24
N ASP A 315 -13.58 3.25 -20.80
CA ASP A 315 -14.58 4.01 -20.02
C ASP A 315 -15.43 3.08 -19.14
N GLU A 316 -15.77 1.89 -19.60
CA GLU A 316 -16.41 0.85 -18.77
C GLU A 316 -15.51 0.43 -17.60
N MET A 317 -14.20 0.22 -17.85
CA MET A 317 -13.25 -0.08 -16.79
C MET A 317 -13.05 1.06 -15.80
N LYS A 318 -13.06 2.30 -16.26
CA LYS A 318 -13.03 3.51 -15.40
C LYS A 318 -14.27 3.58 -14.48
N ALA A 319 -15.44 3.25 -15.00
CA ALA A 319 -16.65 3.17 -14.19
C ALA A 319 -16.55 2.06 -13.14
N ASN A 320 -16.06 0.89 -13.51
CA ASN A 320 -15.85 -0.22 -12.60
C ASN A 320 -14.79 0.11 -11.53
N ALA A 321 -13.73 0.84 -11.84
CA ALA A 321 -12.76 1.32 -10.86
C ALA A 321 -13.42 2.22 -9.80
N LEU A 322 -14.35 3.10 -10.19
CA LEU A 322 -15.14 3.92 -9.26
C LEU A 322 -16.09 3.10 -8.38
N VAL A 323 -16.61 1.99 -8.87
CA VAL A 323 -17.37 1.05 -8.02
C VAL A 323 -16.43 0.35 -7.05
N LYS A 324 -15.31 -0.17 -7.56
CA LYS A 324 -14.31 -0.91 -6.78
C LYS A 324 -13.74 -0.12 -5.61
N ARG A 325 -13.57 1.20 -5.72
CA ARG A 325 -13.05 2.05 -4.64
C ARG A 325 -13.83 1.93 -3.33
N MET A 326 -15.12 1.56 -3.39
CA MET A 326 -15.97 1.45 -2.19
C MET A 326 -15.52 0.32 -1.26
N GLU A 327 -14.82 -0.68 -1.77
CA GLU A 327 -14.21 -1.74 -0.96
C GLU A 327 -13.08 -1.22 -0.06
N PHE A 328 -12.54 -0.04 -0.38
CA PHE A 328 -11.44 0.60 0.33
C PHE A 328 -11.86 1.83 1.15
N ALA A 329 -13.16 1.98 1.39
CA ALA A 329 -13.68 2.98 2.31
C ALA A 329 -13.26 2.66 3.76
N PRO A 330 -13.20 3.67 4.66
CA PRO A 330 -12.80 3.45 6.03
C PRO A 330 -13.69 2.41 6.73
N PRO A 331 -13.11 1.35 7.33
CA PRO A 331 -13.87 0.34 8.04
C PRO A 331 -14.34 0.85 9.41
N THR A 332 -15.24 0.13 10.04
CA THR A 332 -15.58 0.34 11.45
C THR A 332 -14.64 -0.43 12.35
N LEU A 333 -14.28 0.16 13.50
CA LEU A 333 -13.50 -0.51 14.55
C LEU A 333 -14.39 -1.32 15.51
N ASN A 334 -15.70 -1.38 15.26
CA ASN A 334 -16.63 -2.16 16.06
C ASN A 334 -16.22 -3.63 16.06
N GLY A 335 -16.11 -4.23 17.22
CA GLY A 335 -15.61 -5.59 17.42
C GLY A 335 -14.10 -5.70 17.62
N LEU A 336 -13.28 -4.76 17.14
CA LEU A 336 -11.84 -4.73 17.46
C LEU A 336 -11.60 -4.20 18.88
N LEU A 337 -12.40 -3.29 19.35
CA LEU A 337 -12.19 -2.57 20.60
C LEU A 337 -13.06 -3.07 21.74
N ASP A 338 -13.86 -4.10 21.53
CA ASP A 338 -14.87 -4.57 22.51
C ASP A 338 -15.77 -3.38 23.00
N LEU A 339 -16.18 -2.48 22.06
CA LEU A 339 -17.03 -1.32 22.32
C LEU A 339 -18.50 -1.70 22.36
#